data_b9994b6dbc40a4ae30fd114ac76e34f0
#
_entry.id   b9994b6dbc40a4ae30fd114ac76e34f0
#
_cell.length_a   1.000
_cell.length_b   1.000
_cell.length_c   1.000
_cell.angle_alpha   90.00
_cell.angle_beta   90.00
_cell.angle_gamma   90.00
#
_symmetry.space_group_name_H-M   'P 1'
#
loop_
_entity.id
_entity.type
_entity.pdbx_description
1 polymer ?
#
loop_
_entity_poly.entity_id
_entity_poly.type
_entity_poly.pdbx_seq_one_letter_code
_entity_poly.pdbx_strand_id
1 'polypeptide(L)'
;LLVFATSSSVFAQEKPAQTFNAQGVSIEFNATPAQVVAGEEATVRFRITGSNGGVPLTRLRPIAWLDQRQTNEPTGAGECREKVQSFLQPSFSKRPTIDLNAYFILALNNEANISVIDPLIGFGGSKLYTLIPLKSPGEDWVLTVDNKRLYVSMPQVNQVAVIDIPTWKVIANIDAGIAPTRVALQHDGRYLWVGNDSGVIAIDTSTNKVAAQLKTGAGPHEIAFNDDDRLVFVTNKDAGTLSLIDVRKLAVSKEIKVGSSPAAITFSSLSQTAYVANEGDGTIAAISGQK
;
A
#
# COMPACT_ATOMS: atom_id res chain seq x y z
N LEU A 1 -35.25 -11.71 40.57
CA LEU A 1 -34.92 -10.29 40.28
C LEU A 1 -33.91 -10.28 39.12
N LEU A 2 -34.38 -10.05 37.89
CA LEU A 2 -33.55 -9.92 36.73
C LEU A 2 -33.08 -8.44 36.62
N VAL A 3 -31.77 -8.20 36.67
CA VAL A 3 -31.17 -6.90 36.41
C VAL A 3 -30.79 -6.88 34.95
N PHE A 4 -31.45 -6.10 34.11
CA PHE A 4 -31.05 -5.76 32.78
C PHE A 4 -29.96 -4.68 32.87
N ALA A 5 -28.72 -5.01 32.52
CA ALA A 5 -27.68 -4.02 32.29
C ALA A 5 -27.87 -3.48 30.86
N THR A 6 -28.40 -2.26 30.76
CA THR A 6 -28.40 -1.50 29.51
C THR A 6 -27.00 -0.98 29.27
N SER A 7 -26.29 -1.56 28.29
CA SER A 7 -25.04 -1.01 27.74
C SER A 7 -25.38 0.27 26.96
N SER A 8 -25.16 1.42 27.58
CA SER A 8 -25.20 2.71 26.88
C SER A 8 -24.01 2.77 25.92
N SER A 9 -24.28 2.60 24.64
CA SER A 9 -23.30 2.95 23.59
C SER A 9 -23.11 4.47 23.65
N VAL A 10 -21.96 4.89 24.14
CA VAL A 10 -21.51 6.28 24.04
C VAL A 10 -21.26 6.53 22.56
N PHE A 11 -22.23 7.15 21.88
CA PHE A 11 -21.99 7.74 20.57
C PHE A 11 -20.99 8.88 20.77
N ALA A 12 -19.78 8.71 20.25
CA ALA A 12 -18.81 9.80 20.18
C ALA A 12 -19.47 10.94 19.42
N GLN A 13 -19.70 12.08 20.08
CA GLN A 13 -20.19 13.29 19.41
C GLN A 13 -19.16 13.72 18.38
N GLU A 14 -19.50 13.58 17.11
CA GLU A 14 -18.71 14.16 16.03
C GLU A 14 -18.73 15.69 16.20
N LYS A 15 -17.54 16.27 16.37
CA LYS A 15 -17.40 17.72 16.36
C LYS A 15 -17.78 18.21 14.96
N PRO A 16 -18.59 19.29 14.82
CA PRO A 16 -18.97 19.77 13.51
C PRO A 16 -17.70 20.10 12.68
N ALA A 17 -17.71 19.70 11.40
CA ALA A 17 -16.64 19.99 10.47
C ALA A 17 -16.31 21.50 10.47
N GLN A 18 -15.06 21.83 10.60
CA GLN A 18 -14.63 23.22 10.50
C GLN A 18 -14.52 23.60 9.03
N THR A 19 -15.18 24.67 8.63
CA THR A 19 -15.16 25.16 7.24
C THR A 19 -14.39 26.47 7.14
N PHE A 20 -13.44 26.50 6.21
CA PHE A 20 -12.63 27.69 5.91
C PHE A 20 -12.89 28.10 4.48
N ASN A 21 -13.20 29.40 4.26
CA ASN A 21 -13.43 29.94 2.94
C ASN A 21 -12.39 31.01 2.63
N ALA A 22 -11.69 30.88 1.52
CA ALA A 22 -10.73 31.86 1.04
C ALA A 22 -10.56 31.77 -0.47
N GLN A 23 -10.50 32.93 -1.15
CA GLN A 23 -10.17 33.05 -2.57
C GLN A 23 -10.98 32.13 -3.51
N GLY A 24 -12.26 31.96 -3.25
CA GLY A 24 -13.13 31.12 -4.08
C GLY A 24 -13.03 29.62 -3.79
N VAL A 25 -12.31 29.22 -2.74
CA VAL A 25 -12.14 27.85 -2.27
C VAL A 25 -12.76 27.68 -0.90
N SER A 26 -13.49 26.60 -0.70
CA SER A 26 -14.01 26.15 0.60
C SER A 26 -13.30 24.88 1.01
N ILE A 27 -12.77 24.83 2.23
CA ILE A 27 -12.08 23.67 2.80
C ILE A 27 -12.85 23.25 4.04
N GLU A 28 -13.42 22.05 4.01
CA GLU A 28 -13.95 21.37 5.19
C GLU A 28 -12.87 20.51 5.80
N PHE A 29 -12.66 20.66 7.10
CA PHE A 29 -11.73 19.88 7.89
C PHE A 29 -12.49 19.03 8.92
N ASN A 30 -12.18 17.73 8.96
CA ASN A 30 -12.74 16.81 9.95
C ASN A 30 -11.63 15.90 10.50
N ALA A 31 -11.65 15.65 11.80
CA ALA A 31 -10.75 14.72 12.47
C ALA A 31 -11.56 13.64 13.22
N THR A 32 -11.11 12.39 13.11
CA THR A 32 -11.70 11.26 13.83
C THR A 32 -10.58 10.51 14.57
N PRO A 33 -10.60 10.41 15.91
CA PRO A 33 -11.61 10.98 16.81
C PRO A 33 -11.59 12.51 16.82
N ALA A 34 -12.72 13.13 17.22
CA ALA A 34 -12.85 14.59 17.26
C ALA A 34 -11.86 15.30 18.21
N GLN A 35 -11.39 14.59 19.21
CA GLN A 35 -10.31 15.00 20.10
C GLN A 35 -9.10 14.12 19.82
N VAL A 36 -8.10 14.70 19.16
CA VAL A 36 -6.84 14.02 18.83
C VAL A 36 -5.92 14.03 20.05
N VAL A 37 -5.43 12.86 20.44
CA VAL A 37 -4.51 12.69 21.58
C VAL A 37 -3.14 12.33 21.03
N ALA A 38 -2.09 12.93 21.59
CA ALA A 38 -0.71 12.64 21.18
C ALA A 38 -0.36 11.17 21.48
N GLY A 39 0.16 10.45 20.48
CA GLY A 39 0.49 9.04 20.57
C GLY A 39 -0.64 8.10 20.14
N GLU A 40 -1.83 8.60 19.84
CA GLU A 40 -2.95 7.83 19.31
C GLU A 40 -3.17 8.09 17.81
N GLU A 41 -3.70 7.08 17.12
CA GLU A 41 -4.02 7.20 15.69
C GLU A 41 -5.24 8.10 15.48
N ALA A 42 -5.13 9.06 14.56
CA ALA A 42 -6.22 9.94 14.17
C ALA A 42 -6.32 10.05 12.65
N THR A 43 -7.54 10.01 12.13
CA THR A 43 -7.81 10.24 10.71
C THR A 43 -8.24 11.68 10.50
N VAL A 44 -7.51 12.40 9.62
CA VAL A 44 -7.83 13.76 9.22
C VAL A 44 -8.32 13.76 7.79
N ARG A 45 -9.48 14.39 7.54
CA ARG A 45 -10.08 14.50 6.20
C ARG A 45 -10.24 15.96 5.81
N PHE A 46 -9.83 16.28 4.59
CA PHE A 46 -10.05 17.56 3.96
C PHE A 46 -10.98 17.39 2.75
N ARG A 47 -12.03 18.20 2.68
CA ARG A 47 -12.87 18.30 1.50
C ARG A 47 -12.69 19.67 0.90
N ILE A 48 -12.17 19.75 -0.32
CA ILE A 48 -11.86 21.01 -1.00
C ILE A 48 -12.86 21.20 -2.15
N THR A 49 -13.62 22.27 -2.09
CA THR A 49 -14.67 22.60 -3.07
C THR A 49 -14.53 24.05 -3.53
N GLY A 50 -15.11 24.38 -4.69
CA GLY A 50 -15.30 25.77 -5.07
C GLY A 50 -16.35 26.43 -4.18
N SER A 51 -16.15 27.67 -3.76
CA SER A 51 -17.09 28.41 -2.93
C SER A 51 -18.42 28.71 -3.63
N ASN A 52 -18.46 28.66 -4.96
CA ASN A 52 -19.64 28.87 -5.78
C ASN A 52 -20.27 27.53 -6.19
N GLY A 53 -21.00 26.89 -5.26
CA GLY A 53 -21.81 25.69 -5.58
C GLY A 53 -21.30 24.35 -5.09
N GLY A 54 -20.25 24.30 -4.27
CA GLY A 54 -19.82 23.07 -3.58
C GLY A 54 -19.28 21.98 -4.51
N VAL A 55 -18.92 22.32 -5.75
CA VAL A 55 -18.35 21.35 -6.72
C VAL A 55 -16.92 20.98 -6.26
N PRO A 56 -16.59 19.69 -6.15
CA PRO A 56 -15.23 19.26 -5.80
C PRO A 56 -14.22 19.79 -6.84
N LEU A 57 -13.15 20.40 -6.36
CA LEU A 57 -12.05 20.82 -7.20
C LEU A 57 -11.14 19.62 -7.43
N THR A 58 -10.99 19.22 -8.68
CA THR A 58 -10.12 18.11 -9.11
C THR A 58 -8.74 18.63 -9.54
N ARG A 59 -7.74 17.74 -9.50
CA ARG A 59 -6.34 18.03 -9.89
C ARG A 59 -5.61 19.05 -9.00
N LEU A 60 -6.12 19.29 -7.80
CA LEU A 60 -5.37 20.05 -6.79
C LEU A 60 -4.25 19.19 -6.22
N ARG A 61 -3.13 19.85 -5.88
CA ARG A 61 -2.04 19.26 -5.11
C ARG A 61 -1.91 20.07 -3.81
N PRO A 62 -2.79 19.84 -2.83
CA PRO A 62 -2.72 20.56 -1.58
C PRO A 62 -1.43 20.18 -0.84
N ILE A 63 -0.82 21.14 -0.19
CA ILE A 63 0.34 20.95 0.67
C ILE A 63 -0.13 21.14 2.11
N ALA A 64 0.29 20.26 3.02
CA ALA A 64 -0.15 20.29 4.41
C ALA A 64 1.00 19.95 5.37
N TRP A 65 0.97 20.54 6.54
CA TRP A 65 1.92 20.29 7.63
C TRP A 65 1.17 20.22 8.94
N LEU A 66 1.70 19.46 9.89
CA LEU A 66 1.32 19.49 11.29
C LEU A 66 2.45 20.10 12.09
N ASP A 67 2.11 21.01 12.97
CA ASP A 67 3.09 21.61 13.86
C ASP A 67 2.53 21.74 15.28
N GLN A 68 3.42 21.62 16.25
CA GLN A 68 3.05 21.71 17.65
C GLN A 68 2.64 23.16 17.98
N ARG A 69 1.49 23.29 18.63
CA ARG A 69 1.00 24.58 19.08
C ARG A 69 1.86 25.06 20.27
N GLN A 70 2.48 26.23 20.12
CA GLN A 70 3.37 26.79 21.13
C GLN A 70 2.63 27.60 22.19
N THR A 71 1.42 28.09 21.89
CA THR A 71 0.60 28.90 22.81
C THR A 71 -0.85 28.42 22.76
N ASN A 72 -1.61 28.68 23.83
CA ASN A 72 -3.05 28.37 23.88
C ASN A 72 -3.90 29.42 23.14
N GLU A 73 -3.31 30.50 22.64
CA GLU A 73 -4.02 31.53 21.89
C GLU A 73 -4.21 31.14 20.43
N PRO A 74 -5.34 31.50 19.79
CA PRO A 74 -5.57 31.27 18.40
C PRO A 74 -4.53 32.03 17.55
N THR A 75 -3.82 31.32 16.69
CA THR A 75 -2.88 31.93 15.74
C THR A 75 -3.65 32.81 14.76
N GLY A 76 -3.25 34.08 14.64
CA GLY A 76 -3.86 35.03 13.71
C GLY A 76 -3.60 34.63 12.24
N ALA A 77 -4.46 35.09 11.32
CA ALA A 77 -4.32 34.75 9.89
C ALA A 77 -2.99 35.20 9.27
N GLY A 78 -2.39 36.29 9.79
CA GLY A 78 -1.08 36.81 9.40
C GLY A 78 0.05 35.84 9.80
N GLU A 79 0.08 35.45 11.06
CA GLU A 79 1.07 34.51 11.59
C GLU A 79 0.99 33.14 10.92
N CYS A 80 -0.24 32.65 10.63
CA CYS A 80 -0.44 31.43 9.89
C CYS A 80 0.16 31.52 8.48
N ARG A 81 -0.01 32.64 7.79
CA ARG A 81 0.55 32.87 6.45
C ARG A 81 2.08 32.93 6.49
N GLU A 82 2.66 33.62 7.44
CA GLU A 82 4.12 33.69 7.61
C GLU A 82 4.71 32.31 7.91
N LYS A 83 4.02 31.52 8.76
CA LYS A 83 4.42 30.16 9.08
C LYS A 83 4.38 29.26 7.84
N VAL A 84 3.30 29.31 7.04
CA VAL A 84 3.19 28.57 5.78
C VAL A 84 4.29 28.98 4.80
N GLN A 85 4.56 30.30 4.67
CA GLN A 85 5.65 30.76 3.82
C GLN A 85 7.02 30.28 4.29
N SER A 86 7.24 30.20 5.61
CA SER A 86 8.51 29.68 6.15
C SER A 86 8.73 28.20 5.86
N PHE A 87 7.65 27.41 5.69
CA PHE A 87 7.73 26.01 5.31
C PHE A 87 7.90 25.81 3.79
N LEU A 88 7.37 26.72 2.98
CA LEU A 88 7.54 26.74 1.53
C LEU A 88 8.95 27.17 1.08
N GLN A 89 9.64 27.95 1.91
CA GLN A 89 11.00 28.39 1.63
C GLN A 89 11.99 27.44 2.31
N PRO A 90 13.02 26.94 1.61
CA PRO A 90 14.04 26.12 2.24
C PRO A 90 14.82 26.94 3.28
N SER A 91 14.37 26.88 4.51
CA SER A 91 15.00 27.54 5.65
C SER A 91 15.44 26.50 6.69
N PHE A 92 16.69 26.63 7.18
CA PHE A 92 17.28 25.68 8.11
C PHE A 92 16.73 25.79 9.52
N SER A 93 16.07 26.89 9.85
CA SER A 93 15.69 27.24 11.23
C SER A 93 14.24 26.93 11.59
N LYS A 94 13.38 26.69 10.62
CA LYS A 94 11.95 26.47 10.88
C LYS A 94 11.46 25.27 10.06
N ARG A 95 11.38 24.11 10.70
CA ARG A 95 10.74 22.91 10.13
C ARG A 95 9.44 22.62 10.87
N PRO A 96 8.38 22.17 10.18
CA PRO A 96 7.19 21.66 10.85
C PRO A 96 7.55 20.42 11.66
N THR A 97 6.77 20.13 12.69
CA THR A 97 6.94 18.90 13.48
C THR A 97 6.71 17.65 12.61
N ILE A 98 5.72 17.72 11.73
CA ILE A 98 5.41 16.67 10.75
C ILE A 98 5.12 17.32 9.40
N ASP A 99 5.84 16.89 8.37
CA ASP A 99 5.57 17.25 6.99
C ASP A 99 4.67 16.16 6.35
N LEU A 100 3.42 16.51 6.09
CA LEU A 100 2.46 15.61 5.46
C LEU A 100 2.64 15.50 3.93
N ASN A 101 3.56 16.27 3.37
CA ASN A 101 3.94 16.19 1.97
C ASN A 101 5.18 15.31 1.77
N ALA A 102 5.82 14.92 2.85
CA ALA A 102 7.00 14.08 2.80
C ALA A 102 6.61 12.66 2.35
N TYR A 103 7.39 12.14 1.44
CA TYR A 103 7.40 10.73 1.08
C TYR A 103 8.82 10.21 1.31
N PHE A 104 8.92 8.95 1.66
CA PHE A 104 10.21 8.29 1.74
C PHE A 104 10.46 7.51 0.45
N ILE A 105 11.71 7.47 0.04
CA ILE A 105 12.15 6.58 -1.03
C ILE A 105 12.67 5.32 -0.36
N LEU A 106 12.13 4.17 -0.76
CA LEU A 106 12.66 2.89 -0.33
C LEU A 106 13.50 2.31 -1.46
N ALA A 107 14.66 1.76 -1.11
CA ALA A 107 15.50 1.03 -2.04
C ALA A 107 15.77 -0.36 -1.48
N LEU A 108 15.33 -1.39 -2.21
CA LEU A 108 15.66 -2.77 -1.95
C LEU A 108 17.10 -3.00 -2.41
N ASN A 109 17.97 -3.33 -1.48
CA ASN A 109 19.40 -3.48 -1.76
C ASN A 109 19.76 -4.93 -2.10
N ASN A 110 20.88 -5.10 -2.82
CA ASN A 110 21.46 -6.43 -3.05
C ASN A 110 21.98 -7.08 -1.75
N GLU A 111 22.06 -6.30 -0.68
CA GLU A 111 22.34 -6.76 0.68
C GLU A 111 21.04 -7.02 1.44
N ALA A 112 21.14 -7.70 2.58
CA ALA A 112 19.99 -8.06 3.38
C ALA A 112 19.38 -6.86 4.13
N ASN A 113 18.99 -5.81 3.41
CA ASN A 113 18.36 -4.63 3.99
C ASN A 113 17.61 -3.80 2.94
N ILE A 114 16.76 -2.89 3.44
CA ILE A 114 16.09 -1.86 2.66
C ILE A 114 16.53 -0.50 3.18
N SER A 115 17.01 0.37 2.29
CA SER A 115 17.30 1.77 2.63
C SER A 115 16.00 2.58 2.62
N VAL A 116 15.75 3.32 3.70
CA VAL A 116 14.70 4.33 3.78
C VAL A 116 15.36 5.70 3.68
N ILE A 117 15.06 6.43 2.63
CA ILE A 117 15.72 7.68 2.28
C ILE A 117 14.72 8.83 2.43
N ASP A 118 15.09 9.84 3.21
CA ASP A 118 14.36 11.11 3.25
C ASP A 118 14.79 11.96 2.06
N PRO A 119 13.89 12.23 1.08
CA PRO A 119 14.21 13.02 -0.10
C PRO A 119 14.26 14.52 0.17
N LEU A 120 13.84 14.98 1.35
CA LEU A 120 13.88 16.40 1.68
C LEU A 120 15.31 16.86 1.75
N ILE A 121 15.69 17.66 0.76
CA ILE A 121 17.03 18.20 0.62
C ILE A 121 17.29 19.20 1.75
N GLY A 122 18.12 18.80 2.71
CA GLY A 122 18.77 19.68 3.63
C GLY A 122 20.18 20.04 3.12
N PHE A 123 21.00 20.75 3.93
CA PHE A 123 22.42 20.91 3.64
C PHE A 123 23.09 19.54 3.53
N GLY A 124 23.53 19.17 2.31
CA GLY A 124 24.22 17.93 2.06
C GLY A 124 23.47 16.85 1.28
N GLY A 125 22.27 17.12 0.72
CA GLY A 125 21.52 16.19 -0.13
C GLY A 125 20.52 15.31 0.64
N SER A 126 19.96 14.30 -0.06
CA SER A 126 19.06 13.31 0.52
C SER A 126 19.76 12.54 1.66
N LYS A 127 19.03 12.22 2.71
CA LYS A 127 19.59 11.53 3.89
C LYS A 127 19.04 10.12 4.00
N LEU A 128 19.92 9.18 4.26
CA LEU A 128 19.51 7.88 4.77
C LEU A 128 18.81 8.10 6.12
N TYR A 129 17.51 7.83 6.15
CA TYR A 129 16.69 7.95 7.36
C TYR A 129 16.92 6.75 8.28
N THR A 130 16.80 5.55 7.73
CA THR A 130 17.07 4.30 8.45
C THR A 130 17.35 3.16 7.46
N LEU A 131 17.86 2.04 7.98
CA LEU A 131 17.95 0.77 7.30
C LEU A 131 17.01 -0.22 7.95
N ILE A 132 16.26 -0.95 7.14
CA ILE A 132 15.42 -2.06 7.62
C ILE A 132 16.21 -3.36 7.37
N PRO A 133 16.74 -4.02 8.40
CA PRO A 133 17.47 -5.27 8.21
C PRO A 133 16.51 -6.40 7.85
N LEU A 134 16.90 -7.20 6.86
CA LEU A 134 16.25 -8.42 6.44
C LEU A 134 17.07 -9.64 6.85
N LYS A 135 16.49 -10.85 6.78
CA LYS A 135 17.24 -12.10 7.02
C LYS A 135 18.12 -12.51 5.82
N SER A 136 17.72 -12.12 4.62
CA SER A 136 18.49 -12.27 3.39
C SER A 136 18.12 -11.14 2.42
N PRO A 137 18.86 -10.96 1.31
CA PRO A 137 18.43 -10.05 0.26
C PRO A 137 17.01 -10.35 -0.20
N GLY A 138 16.22 -9.30 -0.42
CA GLY A 138 14.87 -9.41 -0.97
C GLY A 138 14.91 -9.45 -2.50
N GLU A 139 13.91 -10.09 -3.11
CA GLU A 139 13.76 -10.18 -4.57
C GLU A 139 12.65 -9.28 -5.09
N ASP A 140 11.49 -9.34 -4.47
CA ASP A 140 10.30 -8.58 -4.87
C ASP A 140 9.55 -8.08 -3.64
N TRP A 141 8.76 -7.03 -3.82
CA TRP A 141 8.00 -6.43 -2.73
C TRP A 141 6.67 -5.84 -3.17
N VAL A 142 5.72 -5.76 -2.24
CA VAL A 142 4.44 -5.09 -2.44
C VAL A 142 4.01 -4.32 -1.19
N LEU A 143 3.54 -3.09 -1.39
CA LEU A 143 3.02 -2.22 -0.34
C LEU A 143 1.51 -2.37 -0.24
N THR A 144 0.97 -2.35 0.97
CA THR A 144 -0.50 -2.31 1.17
C THR A 144 -1.09 -0.99 0.70
N VAL A 145 -2.37 -1.01 0.31
CA VAL A 145 -3.08 0.18 -0.21
C VAL A 145 -3.12 1.32 0.82
N ASP A 146 -3.15 0.99 2.10
CA ASP A 146 -3.11 1.95 3.21
C ASP A 146 -1.69 2.42 3.57
N ASN A 147 -0.67 1.94 2.86
CA ASN A 147 0.76 2.21 3.08
C ASN A 147 1.28 1.85 4.49
N LYS A 148 0.60 0.96 5.20
CA LYS A 148 1.01 0.58 6.55
C LYS A 148 1.94 -0.63 6.61
N ARG A 149 1.89 -1.52 5.61
CA ARG A 149 2.71 -2.74 5.57
C ARG A 149 3.39 -2.92 4.23
N LEU A 150 4.61 -3.39 4.26
CA LEU A 150 5.39 -3.80 3.10
C LEU A 150 5.73 -5.28 3.24
N TYR A 151 5.45 -6.06 2.22
CA TYR A 151 5.81 -7.47 2.13
C TYR A 151 6.99 -7.63 1.18
N VAL A 152 8.00 -8.41 1.59
CA VAL A 152 9.24 -8.60 0.82
C VAL A 152 9.55 -10.09 0.72
N SER A 153 9.66 -10.62 -0.47
CA SER A 153 10.10 -12.00 -0.70
C SER A 153 11.60 -12.13 -0.45
N MET A 154 12.01 -13.21 0.20
CA MET A 154 13.39 -13.53 0.52
C MET A 154 13.70 -14.98 0.10
N PRO A 155 14.10 -15.20 -1.15
CA PRO A 155 14.28 -16.54 -1.72
C PRO A 155 15.27 -17.42 -0.95
N GLN A 156 16.38 -16.84 -0.50
CA GLN A 156 17.47 -17.60 0.15
C GLN A 156 17.10 -18.21 1.51
N VAL A 157 16.09 -17.64 2.17
CA VAL A 157 15.59 -18.12 3.48
C VAL A 157 14.17 -18.67 3.40
N ASN A 158 13.58 -18.77 2.19
CA ASN A 158 12.25 -19.32 1.97
C ASN A 158 11.12 -18.57 2.69
N GLN A 159 11.28 -17.26 2.90
CA GLN A 159 10.36 -16.47 3.71
C GLN A 159 9.90 -15.19 2.99
N VAL A 160 8.79 -14.65 3.46
CA VAL A 160 8.35 -13.28 3.19
C VAL A 160 8.46 -12.48 4.49
N ALA A 161 9.17 -11.36 4.45
CA ALA A 161 9.21 -10.40 5.55
C ALA A 161 7.96 -9.53 5.53
N VAL A 162 7.40 -9.26 6.70
CA VAL A 162 6.31 -8.27 6.91
C VAL A 162 6.91 -7.10 7.66
N ILE A 163 6.89 -5.94 7.03
CA ILE A 163 7.46 -4.70 7.56
C ILE A 163 6.33 -3.76 7.94
N ASP A 164 6.38 -3.24 9.14
CA ASP A 164 5.51 -2.17 9.60
C ASP A 164 6.11 -0.83 9.20
N ILE A 165 5.44 -0.11 8.30
CA ILE A 165 5.94 1.15 7.74
C ILE A 165 6.02 2.26 8.78
N PRO A 166 5.03 2.47 9.68
CA PRO A 166 5.13 3.48 10.72
C PRO A 166 6.38 3.37 11.61
N THR A 167 6.84 2.16 11.87
CA THR A 167 8.00 1.92 12.75
C THR A 167 9.27 1.50 12.00
N TRP A 168 9.21 1.22 10.70
CA TRP A 168 10.30 0.72 9.86
C TRP A 168 10.91 -0.58 10.39
N LYS A 169 10.09 -1.45 10.98
CA LYS A 169 10.56 -2.70 11.59
C LYS A 169 9.94 -3.92 10.91
N VAL A 170 10.73 -4.98 10.78
CA VAL A 170 10.20 -6.30 10.44
C VAL A 170 9.42 -6.82 11.65
N ILE A 171 8.12 -7.05 11.48
CA ILE A 171 7.21 -7.52 12.53
C ILE A 171 6.92 -9.03 12.44
N ALA A 172 7.12 -9.63 11.27
CA ALA A 172 6.97 -11.06 11.05
C ALA A 172 7.84 -11.54 9.90
N ASN A 173 8.19 -12.83 9.90
CA ASN A 173 8.72 -13.55 8.74
C ASN A 173 7.84 -14.79 8.56
N ILE A 174 7.26 -14.95 7.38
CA ILE A 174 6.30 -16.00 7.06
C ILE A 174 6.97 -17.00 6.14
N ASP A 175 6.89 -18.28 6.45
CA ASP A 175 7.40 -19.32 5.55
C ASP A 175 6.58 -19.36 4.26
N ALA A 176 7.25 -19.16 3.13
CA ALA A 176 6.62 -18.89 1.84
C ALA A 176 6.95 -19.94 0.77
N GLY A 177 7.31 -21.14 1.17
CA GLY A 177 7.71 -22.21 0.26
C GLY A 177 9.14 -22.03 -0.25
N ILE A 178 9.57 -22.87 -1.19
CA ILE A 178 10.96 -22.88 -1.69
C ILE A 178 11.16 -21.71 -2.64
N ALA A 179 12.19 -20.90 -2.35
CA ALA A 179 12.62 -19.78 -3.19
C ALA A 179 11.48 -18.85 -3.63
N PRO A 180 10.78 -18.17 -2.70
CA PRO A 180 9.72 -17.22 -3.07
C PRO A 180 10.33 -16.04 -3.82
N THR A 181 9.90 -15.79 -5.06
CA THR A 181 10.46 -14.74 -5.93
C THR A 181 9.46 -13.61 -6.21
N ARG A 182 8.18 -13.90 -6.30
CA ARG A 182 7.16 -12.91 -6.64
C ARG A 182 6.15 -12.74 -5.53
N VAL A 183 5.76 -11.49 -5.26
CA VAL A 183 4.68 -11.16 -4.34
C VAL A 183 3.66 -10.25 -4.99
N ALA A 184 2.38 -10.55 -4.82
CA ALA A 184 1.28 -9.73 -5.32
C ALA A 184 0.15 -9.67 -4.30
N LEU A 185 -0.36 -8.48 -4.02
CA LEU A 185 -1.44 -8.25 -3.06
C LEU A 185 -2.76 -8.07 -3.81
N GLN A 186 -3.82 -8.75 -3.39
CA GLN A 186 -5.16 -8.49 -3.91
C GLN A 186 -5.58 -7.04 -3.68
N HIS A 187 -6.48 -6.51 -4.54
CA HIS A 187 -6.96 -5.14 -4.43
C HIS A 187 -7.71 -4.88 -3.12
N ASP A 188 -8.43 -5.90 -2.60
CA ASP A 188 -9.11 -5.86 -1.31
C ASP A 188 -8.15 -6.01 -0.11
N GLY A 189 -6.87 -6.29 -0.37
CA GLY A 189 -5.83 -6.47 0.64
C GLY A 189 -5.94 -7.76 1.44
N ARG A 190 -6.87 -8.67 1.14
CA ARG A 190 -7.14 -9.87 1.95
C ARG A 190 -6.04 -10.91 1.87
N TYR A 191 -5.59 -11.23 0.68
CA TYR A 191 -4.53 -12.22 0.47
C TYR A 191 -3.33 -11.62 -0.23
N LEU A 192 -2.15 -11.95 0.31
CA LEU A 192 -0.88 -11.83 -0.37
C LEU A 192 -0.60 -13.14 -1.09
N TRP A 193 -0.38 -13.08 -2.38
CA TRP A 193 -0.01 -14.22 -3.21
C TRP A 193 1.48 -14.21 -3.46
N VAL A 194 2.10 -15.38 -3.28
CA VAL A 194 3.55 -15.55 -3.38
C VAL A 194 3.86 -16.67 -4.35
N GLY A 195 4.57 -16.34 -5.42
CA GLY A 195 5.11 -17.32 -6.36
C GLY A 195 6.41 -17.93 -5.81
N ASN A 196 6.54 -19.25 -5.83
CA ASN A 196 7.71 -20.00 -5.39
C ASN A 196 7.94 -21.24 -6.28
N ASP A 197 9.03 -21.96 -6.13
CA ASP A 197 9.37 -23.10 -6.98
C ASP A 197 8.35 -24.26 -6.96
N SER A 198 7.47 -24.29 -5.96
CA SER A 198 6.45 -25.33 -5.81
C SER A 198 5.08 -24.91 -6.36
N GLY A 199 4.94 -23.68 -6.80
CA GLY A 199 3.70 -23.07 -7.25
C GLY A 199 3.42 -21.73 -6.59
N VAL A 200 2.23 -21.52 -6.05
CA VAL A 200 1.87 -20.28 -5.35
C VAL A 200 1.25 -20.56 -3.99
N ILE A 201 1.49 -19.65 -3.05
CA ILE A 201 0.83 -19.62 -1.76
C ILE A 201 -0.04 -18.38 -1.62
N ALA A 202 -1.17 -18.52 -0.93
CA ALA A 202 -2.00 -17.42 -0.46
C ALA A 202 -1.76 -17.25 1.04
N ILE A 203 -1.34 -16.06 1.46
CA ILE A 203 -1.15 -15.67 2.85
C ILE A 203 -2.28 -14.72 3.24
N ASP A 204 -3.01 -15.04 4.30
CA ASP A 204 -4.00 -14.14 4.89
C ASP A 204 -3.27 -12.98 5.59
N THR A 205 -3.49 -11.76 5.11
CA THR A 205 -2.78 -10.56 5.59
C THR A 205 -3.19 -10.13 6.99
N SER A 206 -4.39 -10.52 7.44
CA SER A 206 -4.90 -10.18 8.76
C SER A 206 -4.23 -11.03 9.86
N THR A 207 -3.89 -12.28 9.53
CA THR A 207 -3.30 -13.23 10.47
C THR A 207 -1.82 -13.50 10.23
N ASN A 208 -1.29 -13.09 9.06
CA ASN A 208 0.05 -13.43 8.57
C ASN A 208 0.29 -14.95 8.50
N LYS A 209 -0.73 -15.72 8.17
CA LYS A 209 -0.65 -17.18 8.06
C LYS A 209 -0.95 -17.64 6.64
N VAL A 210 -0.32 -18.73 6.23
CA VAL A 210 -0.63 -19.40 4.97
C VAL A 210 -2.06 -19.94 5.01
N ALA A 211 -2.90 -19.43 4.12
CA ALA A 211 -4.28 -19.88 3.94
C ALA A 211 -4.39 -21.05 2.95
N ALA A 212 -3.56 -21.05 1.92
CA ALA A 212 -3.49 -22.15 0.95
C ALA A 212 -2.12 -22.24 0.30
N GLN A 213 -1.74 -23.45 -0.09
CA GLN A 213 -0.61 -23.73 -0.95
C GLN A 213 -1.12 -24.46 -2.19
N LEU A 214 -0.88 -23.90 -3.36
CA LEU A 214 -1.42 -24.38 -4.63
C LEU A 214 -0.29 -24.76 -5.56
N LYS A 215 -0.35 -25.98 -6.04
CA LYS A 215 0.57 -26.46 -7.07
C LYS A 215 0.11 -25.91 -8.43
N THR A 216 0.98 -25.17 -9.08
CA THR A 216 0.79 -24.64 -10.44
C THR A 216 1.82 -25.30 -11.38
N GLY A 217 1.93 -24.84 -12.62
CA GLY A 217 2.96 -25.30 -13.54
C GLY A 217 4.37 -24.91 -13.07
N ALA A 218 5.39 -25.40 -13.76
CA ALA A 218 6.79 -25.17 -13.41
C ALA A 218 7.30 -23.78 -13.85
N GLY A 219 8.33 -23.31 -13.15
CA GLY A 219 9.10 -22.11 -13.45
C GLY A 219 8.67 -20.86 -12.67
N PRO A 220 9.36 -19.75 -12.87
CA PRO A 220 9.00 -18.47 -12.30
C PRO A 220 7.58 -18.05 -12.63
N HIS A 221 6.93 -17.38 -11.69
CA HIS A 221 5.53 -17.00 -11.75
C HIS A 221 5.37 -15.48 -11.76
N GLU A 222 4.47 -14.97 -12.61
CA GLU A 222 3.90 -13.64 -12.53
C GLU A 222 2.44 -13.75 -12.13
N ILE A 223 1.93 -12.77 -11.38
CA ILE A 223 0.62 -12.86 -10.75
C ILE A 223 -0.18 -11.60 -11.08
N ALA A 224 -1.41 -11.77 -11.54
CA ALA A 224 -2.38 -10.70 -11.75
C ALA A 224 -3.76 -11.10 -11.23
N PHE A 225 -4.61 -10.13 -10.99
CA PHE A 225 -5.98 -10.30 -10.50
C PHE A 225 -6.97 -9.70 -11.48
N ASN A 226 -8.19 -10.22 -11.49
CA ASN A 226 -9.30 -9.50 -12.11
C ASN A 226 -9.85 -8.45 -11.12
N ASP A 227 -10.72 -7.54 -11.63
CA ASP A 227 -11.18 -6.38 -10.86
C ASP A 227 -11.93 -6.70 -9.56
N ASP A 228 -12.59 -7.85 -9.49
CA ASP A 228 -13.36 -8.27 -8.31
C ASP A 228 -12.62 -9.25 -7.40
N ASP A 229 -11.31 -9.43 -7.61
CA ASP A 229 -10.42 -10.33 -6.86
C ASP A 229 -10.92 -11.78 -6.75
N ARG A 230 -11.77 -12.22 -7.70
CA ARG A 230 -12.27 -13.61 -7.70
C ARG A 230 -11.36 -14.58 -8.43
N LEU A 231 -10.58 -14.07 -9.34
CA LEU A 231 -9.66 -14.84 -10.16
C LEU A 231 -8.24 -14.32 -10.01
N VAL A 232 -7.32 -15.25 -9.79
CA VAL A 232 -5.89 -15.02 -9.87
C VAL A 232 -5.35 -15.73 -11.11
N PHE A 233 -4.58 -15.00 -11.88
CA PHE A 233 -3.88 -15.48 -13.06
C PHE A 233 -2.41 -15.63 -12.70
N VAL A 234 -1.86 -16.83 -12.89
CA VAL A 234 -0.48 -17.14 -12.55
C VAL A 234 0.21 -17.71 -13.78
N THR A 235 1.24 -17.03 -14.28
CA THR A 235 2.06 -17.57 -15.35
C THR A 235 2.99 -18.66 -14.81
N ASN A 236 3.25 -19.67 -15.63
CA ASN A 236 4.20 -20.75 -15.33
C ASN A 236 5.23 -20.76 -16.47
N LYS A 237 6.35 -20.04 -16.25
CA LYS A 237 7.31 -19.69 -17.30
C LYS A 237 7.87 -20.92 -18.03
N ASP A 238 8.29 -21.95 -17.28
CA ASP A 238 8.93 -23.13 -17.84
C ASP A 238 7.92 -24.10 -18.44
N ALA A 239 6.68 -24.10 -17.93
CA ALA A 239 5.60 -24.93 -18.45
C ALA A 239 4.92 -24.34 -19.70
N GLY A 240 5.08 -23.05 -19.98
CA GLY A 240 4.38 -22.35 -21.08
C GLY A 240 2.87 -22.26 -20.86
N THR A 241 2.45 -22.22 -19.59
CA THR A 241 1.03 -22.23 -19.21
C THR A 241 0.64 -21.07 -18.31
N LEU A 242 -0.65 -20.86 -18.17
CA LEU A 242 -1.29 -19.96 -17.21
C LEU A 242 -2.21 -20.80 -16.32
N SER A 243 -2.01 -20.72 -15.01
CA SER A 243 -2.95 -21.26 -14.03
C SER A 243 -3.98 -20.21 -13.64
N LEU A 244 -5.26 -20.57 -13.74
CA LEU A 244 -6.39 -19.77 -13.28
C LEU A 244 -6.85 -20.30 -11.93
N ILE A 245 -6.86 -19.44 -10.90
CA ILE A 245 -7.19 -19.80 -9.53
C ILE A 245 -8.51 -19.12 -9.12
N ASP A 246 -9.44 -19.88 -8.59
CA ASP A 246 -10.67 -19.39 -7.97
C ASP A 246 -10.36 -19.04 -6.50
N VAL A 247 -10.39 -17.74 -6.17
CA VAL A 247 -10.03 -17.22 -4.84
C VAL A 247 -11.00 -17.70 -3.75
N ARG A 248 -12.28 -17.88 -4.07
CA ARG A 248 -13.26 -18.34 -3.07
C ARG A 248 -13.01 -19.79 -2.62
N LYS A 249 -12.45 -20.59 -3.52
CA LYS A 249 -12.14 -21.99 -3.26
C LYS A 249 -10.70 -22.19 -2.84
N LEU A 250 -9.85 -21.18 -3.04
CA LEU A 250 -8.40 -21.24 -2.94
C LEU A 250 -7.88 -22.49 -3.70
N ALA A 251 -8.29 -22.63 -4.96
CA ALA A 251 -7.97 -23.79 -5.77
C ALA A 251 -7.71 -23.42 -7.25
N VAL A 252 -6.80 -24.12 -7.89
CA VAL A 252 -6.58 -24.03 -9.34
C VAL A 252 -7.84 -24.56 -10.04
N SER A 253 -8.49 -23.69 -10.83
CA SER A 253 -9.70 -24.02 -11.57
C SER A 253 -9.40 -24.50 -12.99
N LYS A 254 -8.33 -23.98 -13.58
CA LYS A 254 -7.94 -24.31 -14.96
C LYS A 254 -6.47 -24.03 -15.20
N GLU A 255 -5.86 -24.81 -16.09
CA GLU A 255 -4.55 -24.54 -16.67
C GLU A 255 -4.69 -24.36 -18.18
N ILE A 256 -4.06 -23.34 -18.74
CA ILE A 256 -4.23 -22.90 -20.14
C ILE A 256 -2.85 -22.76 -20.77
N LYS A 257 -2.63 -23.37 -21.92
CA LYS A 257 -1.43 -23.11 -22.73
C LYS A 257 -1.51 -21.69 -23.29
N VAL A 258 -0.44 -20.90 -23.13
CA VAL A 258 -0.42 -19.49 -23.54
C VAL A 258 0.68 -19.17 -24.56
N GLY A 259 1.78 -19.89 -24.54
CA GLY A 259 2.93 -19.70 -25.43
C GLY A 259 4.24 -20.14 -24.77
N SER A 260 5.35 -19.80 -25.38
CA SER A 260 6.67 -20.17 -24.85
C SER A 260 7.18 -19.13 -23.86
N SER A 261 7.60 -19.55 -22.68
CA SER A 261 8.18 -18.69 -21.63
C SER A 261 7.32 -17.45 -21.29
N PRO A 262 6.08 -17.61 -20.77
CA PRO A 262 5.28 -16.48 -20.31
C PRO A 262 6.00 -15.76 -19.18
N ALA A 263 6.34 -14.47 -19.40
CA ALA A 263 7.23 -13.70 -18.54
C ALA A 263 6.57 -12.47 -17.90
N ALA A 264 5.41 -12.05 -18.39
CA ALA A 264 4.65 -10.96 -17.80
C ALA A 264 3.15 -11.16 -17.99
N ILE A 265 2.36 -10.61 -17.08
CA ILE A 265 0.90 -10.65 -17.15
C ILE A 265 0.32 -9.33 -16.64
N THR A 266 -0.76 -8.89 -17.25
CA THR A 266 -1.60 -7.79 -16.78
C THR A 266 -3.06 -8.08 -17.07
N PHE A 267 -3.96 -7.50 -16.26
CA PHE A 267 -5.40 -7.58 -16.47
C PHE A 267 -5.93 -6.22 -16.91
N SER A 268 -6.77 -6.21 -17.91
CA SER A 268 -7.44 -5.01 -18.39
C SER A 268 -8.91 -5.00 -17.96
N SER A 269 -9.27 -4.05 -17.11
CA SER A 269 -10.64 -3.80 -16.67
C SER A 269 -11.58 -3.44 -17.82
N LEU A 270 -11.08 -2.73 -18.84
CA LEU A 270 -11.88 -2.34 -20.00
C LEU A 270 -12.32 -3.52 -20.87
N SER A 271 -11.39 -4.45 -21.14
CA SER A 271 -11.67 -5.62 -22.00
C SER A 271 -12.01 -6.86 -21.19
N GLN A 272 -11.93 -6.82 -19.86
CA GLN A 272 -12.09 -7.97 -18.97
C GLN A 272 -11.21 -9.15 -19.40
N THR A 273 -9.95 -8.85 -19.75
CA THR A 273 -9.02 -9.78 -20.39
C THR A 273 -7.66 -9.73 -19.71
N ALA A 274 -7.09 -10.88 -19.40
CA ALA A 274 -5.69 -10.99 -19.01
C ALA A 274 -4.82 -11.13 -20.26
N TYR A 275 -3.78 -10.32 -20.34
CA TYR A 275 -2.79 -10.35 -21.41
C TYR A 275 -1.48 -10.90 -20.87
N VAL A 276 -0.99 -11.96 -21.51
CA VAL A 276 0.25 -12.65 -21.14
C VAL A 276 1.29 -12.44 -22.24
N ALA A 277 2.42 -11.86 -21.89
CA ALA A 277 3.54 -11.74 -22.82
C ALA A 277 4.41 -13.00 -22.76
N ASN A 278 4.60 -13.66 -23.90
CA ASN A 278 5.41 -14.85 -24.06
C ASN A 278 6.77 -14.46 -24.65
N GLU A 279 7.80 -14.43 -23.80
CA GLU A 279 9.15 -14.01 -24.16
C GLU A 279 9.78 -14.97 -25.18
N GLY A 280 9.52 -16.27 -25.06
CA GLY A 280 10.19 -17.29 -25.85
C GLY A 280 9.76 -17.36 -27.33
N ASP A 281 8.55 -16.89 -27.66
CA ASP A 281 8.03 -16.89 -29.04
C ASP A 281 7.59 -15.50 -29.52
N GLY A 282 7.73 -14.45 -28.68
CA GLY A 282 7.41 -13.08 -29.03
C GLY A 282 5.91 -12.83 -29.23
N THR A 283 5.05 -13.62 -28.65
CA THR A 283 3.59 -13.49 -28.78
C THR A 283 2.93 -12.91 -27.54
N ILE A 284 1.70 -12.43 -27.69
CA ILE A 284 0.81 -12.05 -26.58
C ILE A 284 -0.43 -12.91 -26.63
N ALA A 285 -0.69 -13.66 -25.55
CA ALA A 285 -1.92 -14.41 -25.38
C ALA A 285 -2.96 -13.54 -24.64
N ALA A 286 -4.22 -13.55 -25.15
CA ALA A 286 -5.35 -12.86 -24.54
C ALA A 286 -6.32 -13.88 -23.97
N ILE A 287 -6.58 -13.83 -22.67
CA ILE A 287 -7.41 -14.80 -21.94
C ILE A 287 -8.59 -14.04 -21.31
N SER A 288 -9.82 -14.43 -21.68
CA SER A 288 -11.02 -13.85 -21.08
C SER A 288 -11.04 -14.08 -19.56
N GLY A 289 -11.20 -12.99 -18.79
CA GLY A 289 -11.44 -13.02 -17.34
C GLY A 289 -12.89 -13.24 -16.95
N GLN A 290 -13.78 -13.44 -17.91
CA GLN A 290 -15.17 -13.79 -17.65
C GLN A 290 -15.29 -15.32 -17.54
N LYS A 291 -16.14 -15.78 -16.61
CA LYS A 291 -16.50 -17.19 -16.47
C LYS A 291 -17.37 -17.67 -17.62
#